data_f281f41648e38c87a0aa409b7ffd7f78
#
_entry.id   f281f41648e38c87a0aa409b7ffd7f78
#
_cell.length_a   1.000
_cell.length_b   1.000
_cell.length_c   1.000
_cell.angle_alpha   90.00
_cell.angle_beta   90.00
_cell.angle_gamma   90.00
#
_symmetry.space_group_name_H-M   'P 1'
#
loop_
_entity.id
_entity.type
_entity.pdbx_description
1 polymer ?
#
loop_
_entity_poly.entity_id
_entity_poly.type
_entity_poly.pdbx_seq_one_letter_code
_entity_poly.pdbx_strand_id
1 'polypeptide(L)'
;LIVLAMTWNLQGGEMGYNTFGNILFYGLGMYLTASVQVGMFFPLAEWTESGGEKTFVHTTAQYFQGIGVGLLVAAIIPTIIAGAIGYAILGLRGHYFAICTLGLGIAAGEIAGGIEIIGAGQGFTTPPFPAEIVDAEARGKFFYFLSFALLIGTFVFVKYIYGSRFRLILNAIRDNEDKAEAMGIQTMKYKIVGWMCSAFFCGLAGGIMGGLIGYIDSTDVAFDGREMGVFMVLMAILGGKGTLWGPVIGATLFHFFKEGLWTLILGWQYVA
;
A
#
# COMPACT_ATOMS: atom_id res chain seq x y z
N LEU A 1 -6.92 5.26 -0.25
CA LEU A 1 -7.73 4.50 -1.20
C LEU A 1 -7.39 4.86 -2.64
N ILE A 2 -7.49 6.13 -3.07
CA ILE A 2 -7.22 6.55 -4.47
C ILE A 2 -5.82 6.12 -4.93
N VAL A 3 -4.78 6.32 -4.10
CA VAL A 3 -3.40 5.89 -4.41
C VAL A 3 -3.35 4.38 -4.70
N LEU A 4 -3.99 3.56 -3.87
CA LEU A 4 -4.05 2.11 -4.03
C LEU A 4 -4.77 1.69 -5.32
N ALA A 5 -5.88 2.35 -5.64
CA ALA A 5 -6.60 2.11 -6.89
C ALA A 5 -5.77 2.51 -8.12
N MET A 6 -5.02 3.62 -8.06
CA MET A 6 -4.14 4.08 -9.14
C MET A 6 -2.95 3.14 -9.36
N THR A 7 -2.33 2.66 -8.29
CA THR A 7 -1.22 1.68 -8.37
C THR A 7 -1.69 0.35 -8.96
N TRP A 8 -2.87 -0.12 -8.54
CA TRP A 8 -3.46 -1.31 -9.14
C TRP A 8 -3.77 -1.11 -10.63
N ASN A 9 -4.31 0.05 -11.00
CA ASN A 9 -4.66 0.35 -12.39
C ASN A 9 -3.44 0.34 -13.34
N LEU A 10 -2.26 0.69 -12.84
CA LEU A 10 -1.03 0.59 -13.62
C LEU A 10 -0.73 -0.87 -14.03
N GLN A 11 -1.05 -1.83 -13.17
CA GLN A 11 -0.84 -3.25 -13.44
C GLN A 11 -2.05 -3.88 -14.13
N GLY A 12 -3.21 -3.87 -13.48
CA GLY A 12 -4.42 -4.47 -13.99
C GLY A 12 -4.98 -3.74 -15.22
N GLY A 13 -4.92 -2.41 -15.19
CA GLY A 13 -5.46 -1.55 -16.27
C GLY A 13 -4.56 -1.45 -17.49
N GLU A 14 -3.32 -1.03 -17.31
CA GLU A 14 -2.40 -0.74 -18.42
C GLU A 14 -1.62 -1.99 -18.87
N MET A 15 -1.17 -2.83 -17.94
CA MET A 15 -0.37 -4.01 -18.25
C MET A 15 -1.20 -5.28 -18.46
N GLY A 16 -2.49 -5.28 -18.01
CA GLY A 16 -3.37 -6.43 -18.11
C GLY A 16 -3.14 -7.54 -17.07
N TYR A 17 -2.24 -7.31 -16.12
CA TYR A 17 -1.91 -8.25 -15.06
C TYR A 17 -2.73 -7.95 -13.80
N ASN A 18 -3.88 -8.63 -13.68
CA ASN A 18 -4.74 -8.48 -12.51
C ASN A 18 -4.05 -9.09 -11.28
N THR A 19 -3.59 -8.25 -10.38
CA THR A 19 -2.88 -8.65 -9.16
C THR A 19 -3.73 -8.38 -7.92
N PHE A 20 -3.60 -9.25 -6.93
CA PHE A 20 -4.03 -8.99 -5.56
C PHE A 20 -2.84 -8.77 -4.62
N GLY A 21 -1.62 -8.80 -5.17
CA GLY A 21 -0.38 -8.73 -4.40
C GLY A 21 0.04 -7.32 -3.95
N ASN A 22 -0.67 -6.27 -4.35
CA ASN A 22 -0.34 -4.91 -3.90
C ASN A 22 -0.47 -4.74 -2.38
N ILE A 23 -1.31 -5.56 -1.75
CA ILE A 23 -1.44 -5.60 -0.28
C ILE A 23 -0.13 -6.02 0.40
N LEU A 24 0.67 -6.89 -0.23
CA LEU A 24 2.00 -7.26 0.26
C LEU A 24 2.88 -6.02 0.48
N PHE A 25 2.95 -5.13 -0.52
CA PHE A 25 3.78 -3.94 -0.47
C PHE A 25 3.22 -2.89 0.49
N TYR A 26 1.90 -2.82 0.59
CA TYR A 26 1.20 -1.96 1.53
C TYR A 26 1.48 -2.38 2.98
N GLY A 27 1.32 -3.65 3.32
CA GLY A 27 1.62 -4.18 4.64
C GLY A 27 3.09 -4.07 5.01
N LEU A 28 4.00 -4.39 4.07
CA LEU A 28 5.43 -4.15 4.26
C LEU A 28 5.73 -2.68 4.57
N GLY A 29 5.08 -1.75 3.88
CA GLY A 29 5.23 -0.32 4.13
C GLY A 29 4.82 0.09 5.53
N MET A 30 3.72 -0.46 6.08
CA MET A 30 3.28 -0.24 7.45
C MET A 30 4.34 -0.68 8.45
N TYR A 31 4.74 -1.95 8.39
CA TYR A 31 5.72 -2.53 9.32
C TYR A 31 7.08 -1.86 9.22
N LEU A 32 7.59 -1.61 8.01
CA LEU A 32 8.89 -0.97 7.82
C LEU A 32 8.92 0.45 8.37
N THR A 33 7.88 1.25 8.12
CA THR A 33 7.82 2.61 8.67
C THR A 33 7.81 2.57 10.19
N ALA A 34 6.95 1.76 10.79
CA ALA A 34 6.81 1.66 12.24
C ALA A 34 8.07 1.10 12.90
N SER A 35 8.63 0.01 12.35
CA SER A 35 9.85 -0.61 12.89
C SER A 35 11.07 0.30 12.81
N VAL A 36 11.23 1.05 11.70
CA VAL A 36 12.32 2.02 11.55
C VAL A 36 12.12 3.21 12.49
N GLN A 37 10.90 3.70 12.62
CA GLN A 37 10.58 4.82 13.51
C GLN A 37 10.94 4.51 14.97
N VAL A 38 10.66 3.29 15.43
CA VAL A 38 11.04 2.82 16.77
C VAL A 38 12.52 2.48 16.84
N GLY A 39 13.00 1.63 15.94
CA GLY A 39 14.34 1.05 15.99
C GLY A 39 15.50 2.04 15.83
N MET A 40 15.24 3.25 15.32
CA MET A 40 16.24 4.31 15.28
C MET A 40 16.59 4.86 16.66
N PHE A 41 15.69 4.79 17.63
CA PHE A 41 15.84 5.45 18.93
C PHE A 41 15.74 4.50 20.11
N PHE A 42 15.04 3.37 19.96
CA PHE A 42 14.80 2.40 21.01
C PHE A 42 15.03 0.97 20.52
N PRO A 43 15.39 0.03 21.43
CA PRO A 43 15.46 -1.40 21.09
C PRO A 43 14.07 -1.92 20.70
N LEU A 44 13.95 -2.47 19.49
CA LEU A 44 12.68 -2.89 18.94
C LEU A 44 12.00 -4.00 19.76
N ALA A 45 12.80 -4.93 20.31
CA ALA A 45 12.29 -6.03 21.14
C ALA A 45 11.65 -5.51 22.43
N GLU A 46 12.33 -4.60 23.16
CA GLU A 46 11.81 -4.01 24.39
C GLU A 46 10.53 -3.19 24.15
N TRP A 47 10.49 -2.45 23.02
CA TRP A 47 9.29 -1.72 22.62
C TRP A 47 8.11 -2.66 22.42
N THR A 48 8.32 -3.76 21.71
CA THR A 48 7.28 -4.75 21.40
C THR A 48 6.80 -5.47 22.67
N GLU A 49 7.71 -5.89 23.54
CA GLU A 49 7.37 -6.53 24.82
C GLU A 49 6.58 -5.61 25.75
N SER A 50 6.89 -4.31 25.75
CA SER A 50 6.16 -3.30 26.56
C SER A 50 4.82 -2.89 25.96
N GLY A 51 4.46 -3.35 24.76
CA GLY A 51 3.26 -2.93 24.06
C GLY A 51 3.24 -1.45 23.67
N GLY A 52 4.41 -0.81 23.61
CA GLY A 52 4.53 0.63 23.34
C GLY A 52 4.22 1.52 24.55
N GLU A 53 4.46 1.02 25.77
CA GLU A 53 4.20 1.75 27.01
C GLU A 53 4.94 3.10 27.10
N LYS A 54 4.41 3.98 27.96
CA LYS A 54 4.81 5.40 28.14
C LYS A 54 6.27 5.63 28.57
N THR A 55 7.04 4.59 28.85
CA THR A 55 8.47 4.68 29.20
C THR A 55 9.34 5.09 28.00
N PHE A 56 8.87 4.84 26.78
CA PHE A 56 9.57 5.17 25.54
C PHE A 56 8.93 6.40 24.86
N VAL A 57 9.27 7.60 25.35
CA VAL A 57 8.71 8.85 24.81
C VAL A 57 9.64 9.40 23.72
N HIS A 58 9.12 9.46 22.49
CA HIS A 58 9.83 10.13 21.40
C HIS A 58 9.71 11.65 21.55
N THR A 59 10.86 12.33 21.43
CA THR A 59 10.85 13.79 21.25
C THR A 59 10.22 14.14 19.90
N THR A 60 9.60 15.31 19.79
CA THR A 60 8.97 15.78 18.53
C THR A 60 9.89 15.65 17.32
N ALA A 61 11.17 16.02 17.45
CA ALA A 61 12.17 15.87 16.38
C ALA A 61 12.43 14.41 16.01
N GLN A 62 12.56 13.52 16.99
CA GLN A 62 12.76 12.08 16.78
C GLN A 62 11.56 11.46 16.08
N TYR A 63 10.34 11.86 16.45
CA TYR A 63 9.12 11.36 15.80
C TYR A 63 9.09 11.67 14.31
N PHE A 64 9.32 12.94 13.93
CA PHE A 64 9.29 13.34 12.52
C PHE A 64 10.49 12.80 11.72
N GLN A 65 11.68 12.71 12.32
CA GLN A 65 12.81 12.05 11.69
C GLN A 65 12.54 10.56 11.46
N GLY A 66 12.01 9.87 12.46
CA GLY A 66 11.66 8.46 12.38
C GLY A 66 10.62 8.18 11.27
N ILE A 67 9.55 8.98 11.19
CA ILE A 67 8.57 8.87 10.09
C ILE A 67 9.23 9.14 8.74
N GLY A 68 10.04 10.19 8.62
CA GLY A 68 10.69 10.55 7.36
C GLY A 68 11.58 9.44 6.83
N VAL A 69 12.48 8.91 7.68
CA VAL A 69 13.36 7.79 7.31
C VAL A 69 12.56 6.51 7.11
N GLY A 70 11.56 6.25 7.95
CA GLY A 70 10.67 5.08 7.83
C GLY A 70 9.94 5.06 6.50
N LEU A 71 9.41 6.20 6.03
CA LEU A 71 8.76 6.31 4.73
C LEU A 71 9.74 6.12 3.56
N LEU A 72 10.97 6.60 3.66
CA LEU A 72 12.00 6.33 2.65
C LEU A 72 12.30 4.84 2.55
N VAL A 73 12.44 4.16 3.69
CA VAL A 73 12.65 2.70 3.73
C VAL A 73 11.43 1.95 3.19
N ALA A 74 10.21 2.40 3.56
CA ALA A 74 8.94 1.86 3.06
C ALA A 74 8.72 2.08 1.56
N ALA A 75 9.37 3.07 0.95
CA ALA A 75 9.39 3.25 -0.50
C ALA A 75 10.38 2.30 -1.19
N ILE A 76 11.59 2.19 -0.64
CA ILE A 76 12.71 1.51 -1.30
C ILE A 76 12.63 -0.01 -1.15
N ILE A 77 12.43 -0.53 0.07
CA ILE A 77 12.47 -1.98 0.33
C ILE A 77 11.35 -2.74 -0.40
N PRO A 78 10.07 -2.33 -0.33
CA PRO A 78 9.03 -2.99 -1.11
C PRO A 78 9.28 -2.94 -2.62
N THR A 79 9.89 -1.85 -3.12
CA THR A 79 10.26 -1.72 -4.53
C THR A 79 11.31 -2.75 -4.94
N ILE A 80 12.35 -2.96 -4.12
CA ILE A 80 13.38 -3.98 -4.37
C ILE A 80 12.77 -5.39 -4.30
N ILE A 81 11.94 -5.65 -3.28
CA ILE A 81 11.24 -6.93 -3.12
C ILE A 81 10.33 -7.19 -4.33
N ALA A 82 9.61 -6.17 -4.82
CA ALA A 82 8.79 -6.28 -6.03
C ALA A 82 9.63 -6.67 -7.25
N GLY A 83 10.83 -6.12 -7.40
CA GLY A 83 11.76 -6.50 -8.46
C GLY A 83 12.18 -7.97 -8.37
N ALA A 84 12.56 -8.42 -7.19
CA ALA A 84 13.02 -9.79 -6.95
C ALA A 84 11.89 -10.82 -7.15
N ILE A 85 10.73 -10.61 -6.48
CA ILE A 85 9.56 -11.48 -6.61
C ILE A 85 8.98 -11.40 -8.03
N GLY A 86 8.97 -10.20 -8.62
CA GLY A 86 8.49 -9.98 -9.98
C GLY A 86 9.21 -10.84 -11.00
N TYR A 87 10.52 -10.98 -10.89
CA TYR A 87 11.30 -11.86 -11.76
C TYR A 87 10.83 -13.33 -11.68
N ALA A 88 10.43 -13.79 -10.49
CA ALA A 88 9.98 -15.16 -10.28
C ALA A 88 8.54 -15.40 -10.76
N ILE A 89 7.61 -14.45 -10.56
CA ILE A 89 6.17 -14.71 -10.74
C ILE A 89 5.53 -14.04 -11.95
N LEU A 90 6.12 -13.00 -12.54
CA LEU A 90 5.56 -12.32 -13.73
C LEU A 90 5.68 -13.16 -15.03
N GLY A 91 6.27 -14.35 -14.95
CA GLY A 91 6.13 -15.38 -15.98
C GLY A 91 4.77 -16.07 -16.00
N LEU A 92 4.02 -16.04 -14.88
CA LEU A 92 2.65 -16.55 -14.80
C LEU A 92 1.70 -15.60 -15.53
N ARG A 93 0.69 -16.15 -16.16
CA ARG A 93 -0.30 -15.37 -16.94
C ARG A 93 -1.71 -15.60 -16.44
N GLY A 94 -2.58 -14.61 -16.65
CA GLY A 94 -4.02 -14.71 -16.38
C GLY A 94 -4.35 -15.01 -14.92
N HIS A 95 -5.23 -15.99 -14.72
CA HIS A 95 -5.74 -16.34 -13.39
C HIS A 95 -4.67 -16.92 -12.44
N TYR A 96 -3.67 -17.61 -12.98
CA TYR A 96 -2.58 -18.18 -12.17
C TYR A 96 -1.75 -17.08 -11.49
N PHE A 97 -1.51 -15.98 -12.18
CA PHE A 97 -0.85 -14.82 -11.63
C PHE A 97 -1.68 -14.19 -10.49
N ALA A 98 -2.99 -14.02 -10.69
CA ALA A 98 -3.88 -13.46 -9.69
C ALA A 98 -3.91 -14.31 -8.40
N ILE A 99 -4.03 -15.64 -8.53
CA ILE A 99 -4.05 -16.57 -7.39
C ILE A 99 -2.69 -16.57 -6.67
N CYS A 100 -1.59 -16.60 -7.42
CA CYS A 100 -0.24 -16.58 -6.85
C CYS A 100 -0.02 -15.29 -6.04
N THR A 101 -0.40 -14.14 -6.58
CA THR A 101 -0.23 -12.84 -5.89
C THR A 101 -1.13 -12.70 -4.68
N LEU A 102 -2.33 -13.28 -4.69
CA LEU A 102 -3.20 -13.36 -3.51
C LEU A 102 -2.55 -14.21 -2.42
N GLY A 103 -2.05 -15.40 -2.78
CA GLY A 103 -1.34 -16.28 -1.86
C GLY A 103 -0.11 -15.63 -1.23
N LEU A 104 0.64 -14.83 -2.01
CA LEU A 104 1.78 -14.07 -1.48
C LEU A 104 1.37 -13.04 -0.42
N GLY A 105 0.24 -12.33 -0.62
CA GLY A 105 -0.28 -11.39 0.37
C GLY A 105 -0.64 -12.08 1.68
N ILE A 106 -1.35 -13.22 1.59
CA ILE A 106 -1.74 -14.02 2.77
C ILE A 106 -0.49 -14.57 3.48
N ALA A 107 0.43 -15.18 2.73
CA ALA A 107 1.66 -15.73 3.30
C ALA A 107 2.51 -14.66 4.01
N ALA A 108 2.56 -13.44 3.48
CA ALA A 108 3.26 -12.33 4.13
C ALA A 108 2.62 -11.95 5.49
N GLY A 109 1.29 -11.97 5.56
CA GLY A 109 0.56 -11.74 6.82
C GLY A 109 0.89 -12.80 7.87
N GLU A 110 0.86 -14.07 7.48
CA GLU A 110 1.20 -15.20 8.36
C GLU A 110 2.66 -15.16 8.81
N ILE A 111 3.59 -14.85 7.90
CA ILE A 111 5.01 -14.70 8.23
C ILE A 111 5.22 -13.54 9.22
N ALA A 112 4.60 -12.38 8.96
CA ALA A 112 4.69 -11.22 9.85
C ALA A 112 4.09 -11.53 11.23
N GLY A 113 2.97 -12.26 11.28
CA GLY A 113 2.34 -12.74 12.51
C GLY A 113 3.18 -13.75 13.30
N GLY A 114 4.21 -14.36 12.70
CA GLY A 114 5.16 -15.26 13.36
C GLY A 114 6.44 -14.58 13.88
N ILE A 115 6.67 -13.29 13.55
CA ILE A 115 7.91 -12.59 13.92
C ILE A 115 7.71 -11.83 15.24
N GLU A 116 8.30 -12.32 16.32
CA GLU A 116 8.16 -11.76 17.69
C GLU A 116 8.64 -10.31 17.79
N ILE A 117 9.73 -9.94 17.10
CA ILE A 117 10.32 -8.60 17.15
C ILE A 117 9.36 -7.49 16.65
N ILE A 118 8.42 -7.84 15.80
CA ILE A 118 7.40 -6.90 15.27
C ILE A 118 6.00 -7.16 15.84
N GLY A 119 5.91 -7.81 16.99
CA GLY A 119 4.68 -8.00 17.72
C GLY A 119 3.96 -9.33 17.46
N ALA A 120 4.45 -10.17 16.56
CA ALA A 120 3.83 -11.46 16.21
C ALA A 120 2.30 -11.34 16.07
N GLY A 121 1.54 -12.28 16.62
CA GLY A 121 0.07 -12.26 16.63
C GLY A 121 -0.55 -11.26 17.60
N GLN A 122 0.24 -10.53 18.42
CA GLN A 122 -0.27 -9.47 19.31
C GLN A 122 -0.33 -8.10 18.64
N GLY A 123 0.22 -7.98 17.43
CA GLY A 123 0.31 -6.72 16.69
C GLY A 123 1.42 -5.79 17.17
N PHE A 124 1.66 -4.73 16.41
CA PHE A 124 2.72 -3.75 16.66
C PHE A 124 2.13 -2.36 16.88
N THR A 125 2.41 -1.77 18.04
CA THR A 125 1.98 -0.40 18.35
C THR A 125 2.96 0.60 17.78
N THR A 126 2.48 1.58 17.01
CA THR A 126 3.33 2.67 16.50
C THR A 126 3.55 3.73 17.56
N PRO A 127 4.65 4.50 17.50
CA PRO A 127 4.88 5.60 18.44
C PRO A 127 3.70 6.58 18.50
N PRO A 128 3.27 6.98 19.70
CA PRO A 128 2.22 7.97 19.84
C PRO A 128 2.66 9.32 19.28
N PHE A 129 1.71 10.08 18.75
CA PHE A 129 1.99 11.44 18.26
C PHE A 129 2.48 12.32 19.43
N PRO A 130 3.51 13.17 19.22
CA PRO A 130 4.13 13.92 20.30
C PRO A 130 3.12 14.76 21.11
N ALA A 131 3.11 14.56 22.43
CA ALA A 131 2.18 15.24 23.34
C ALA A 131 2.45 16.77 23.47
N GLU A 132 3.62 17.22 23.03
CA GLU A 132 3.96 18.65 22.98
C GLU A 132 3.12 19.43 21.97
N ILE A 133 2.59 18.74 20.96
CA ILE A 133 1.64 19.27 19.97
C ILE A 133 0.24 18.94 20.47
N VAL A 134 -0.30 19.78 21.32
CA VAL A 134 -1.46 19.57 22.22
C VAL A 134 -2.79 19.21 21.52
N ASP A 135 -2.88 19.23 20.19
CA ASP A 135 -4.12 19.00 19.47
C ASP A 135 -4.22 17.60 18.86
N ALA A 136 -5.19 16.80 19.36
CA ALA A 136 -5.58 15.56 18.69
C ALA A 136 -5.94 15.78 17.18
N GLU A 137 -6.41 16.98 16.85
CA GLU A 137 -6.69 17.43 15.50
C GLU A 137 -5.40 17.63 14.67
N ALA A 138 -4.28 17.96 15.31
CA ALA A 138 -2.99 18.15 14.62
C ALA A 138 -2.46 16.85 13.99
N ARG A 139 -2.63 15.69 14.67
CA ARG A 139 -2.29 14.37 14.12
C ARG A 139 -3.08 14.10 12.84
N GLY A 140 -4.40 14.28 12.89
CA GLY A 140 -5.27 14.07 11.74
C GLY A 140 -4.89 14.98 10.57
N LYS A 141 -4.63 16.27 10.82
CA LYS A 141 -4.20 17.23 9.81
C LYS A 141 -2.85 16.85 9.19
N PHE A 142 -1.87 16.43 10.01
CA PHE A 142 -0.55 16.02 9.50
C PHE A 142 -0.67 14.84 8.52
N PHE A 143 -1.33 13.76 8.92
CA PHE A 143 -1.50 12.59 8.07
C PHE A 143 -2.40 12.86 6.86
N TYR A 144 -3.38 13.77 6.98
CA TYR A 144 -4.19 14.22 5.87
C TYR A 144 -3.34 14.91 4.80
N PHE A 145 -2.52 15.90 5.17
CA PHE A 145 -1.67 16.61 4.22
C PHE A 145 -0.60 15.69 3.63
N LEU A 146 -0.05 14.78 4.43
CA LEU A 146 0.94 13.79 3.96
C LEU A 146 0.31 12.84 2.93
N SER A 147 -0.89 12.32 3.21
CA SER A 147 -1.66 11.48 2.28
C SER A 147 -2.06 12.24 1.01
N PHE A 148 -2.43 13.50 1.15
CA PHE A 148 -2.77 14.38 0.02
C PHE A 148 -1.56 14.66 -0.86
N ALA A 149 -0.40 14.92 -0.27
CA ALA A 149 0.87 15.07 -1.00
C ALA A 149 1.23 13.79 -1.76
N LEU A 150 1.08 12.61 -1.12
CA LEU A 150 1.29 11.32 -1.78
C LEU A 150 0.31 11.11 -2.94
N LEU A 151 -0.96 11.49 -2.77
CA LEU A 151 -1.95 11.41 -3.84
C LEU A 151 -1.56 12.26 -5.04
N ILE A 152 -1.17 13.52 -4.81
CA ILE A 152 -0.71 14.42 -5.89
C ILE A 152 0.52 13.84 -6.56
N GLY A 153 1.51 13.37 -5.79
CA GLY A 153 2.73 12.76 -6.31
C GLY A 153 2.42 11.54 -7.19
N THR A 154 1.55 10.64 -6.71
CA THR A 154 1.12 9.47 -7.46
C THR A 154 0.38 9.86 -8.73
N PHE A 155 -0.54 10.82 -8.66
CA PHE A 155 -1.30 11.28 -9.81
C PHE A 155 -0.40 11.89 -10.89
N VAL A 156 0.53 12.76 -10.50
CA VAL A 156 1.51 13.37 -11.42
C VAL A 156 2.39 12.30 -12.05
N PHE A 157 2.88 11.34 -11.27
CA PHE A 157 3.70 10.24 -11.76
C PHE A 157 2.93 9.37 -12.77
N VAL A 158 1.71 8.95 -12.45
CA VAL A 158 0.88 8.15 -13.35
C VAL A 158 0.54 8.94 -14.61
N LYS A 159 0.21 10.24 -14.49
CA LYS A 159 0.00 11.13 -15.64
C LYS A 159 1.24 11.20 -16.54
N TYR A 160 2.45 11.26 -15.97
CA TYR A 160 3.69 11.22 -16.72
C TYR A 160 3.85 9.89 -17.48
N ILE A 161 3.56 8.76 -16.83
CA ILE A 161 3.54 7.44 -17.48
C ILE A 161 2.56 7.42 -18.65
N TYR A 162 1.37 8.00 -18.47
CA TYR A 162 0.33 8.05 -19.52
C TYR A 162 0.74 8.81 -20.77
N GLY A 163 1.63 9.79 -20.65
CA GLY A 163 2.22 10.50 -21.78
C GLY A 163 3.48 9.87 -22.38
N SER A 164 3.97 8.77 -21.77
CA SER A 164 5.27 8.18 -22.13
C SER A 164 5.15 6.95 -23.05
N ARG A 165 6.29 6.60 -23.70
CA ARG A 165 6.42 5.35 -24.46
C ARG A 165 6.25 4.12 -23.58
N PHE A 166 6.50 4.23 -22.28
CA PHE A 166 6.34 3.14 -21.33
C PHE A 166 4.90 2.61 -21.30
N ARG A 167 3.91 3.49 -21.29
CA ARG A 167 2.49 3.11 -21.38
C ARG A 167 2.17 2.33 -22.66
N LEU A 168 2.68 2.79 -23.80
CA LEU A 168 2.44 2.11 -25.09
C LEU A 168 2.97 0.67 -25.07
N ILE A 169 4.13 0.47 -24.42
CA ILE A 169 4.72 -0.86 -24.25
C ILE A 169 3.86 -1.72 -23.30
N LEU A 170 3.39 -1.17 -22.17
CA LEU A 170 2.50 -1.90 -21.26
C LEU A 170 1.20 -2.32 -21.95
N ASN A 171 0.61 -1.44 -22.76
CA ASN A 171 -0.59 -1.74 -23.52
C ASN A 171 -0.34 -2.80 -24.61
N ALA A 172 0.81 -2.77 -25.26
CA ALA A 172 1.18 -3.82 -26.23
C ALA A 172 1.32 -5.19 -25.53
N ILE A 173 1.88 -5.24 -24.33
CA ILE A 173 1.97 -6.45 -23.51
C ILE A 173 0.56 -6.93 -23.12
N ARG A 174 -0.31 -6.01 -22.68
CA ARG A 174 -1.70 -6.31 -22.33
C ARG A 174 -2.48 -6.92 -23.48
N ASP A 175 -2.33 -6.34 -24.66
CA ASP A 175 -3.12 -6.74 -25.83
C ASP A 175 -2.65 -8.10 -26.38
N ASN A 176 -1.33 -8.30 -26.49
CA ASN A 176 -0.75 -9.59 -26.84
C ASN A 176 0.76 -9.64 -26.53
N GLU A 177 1.12 -10.32 -25.45
CA GLU A 177 2.50 -10.41 -24.96
C GLU A 177 3.42 -11.11 -25.96
N ASP A 178 2.97 -12.20 -26.60
CA ASP A 178 3.80 -12.97 -27.55
C ASP A 178 4.09 -12.15 -28.80
N LYS A 179 3.14 -11.34 -29.28
CA LYS A 179 3.37 -10.41 -30.39
C LYS A 179 4.31 -9.28 -29.98
N ALA A 180 4.19 -8.76 -28.76
CA ALA A 180 5.09 -7.73 -28.26
C ALA A 180 6.54 -8.24 -28.19
N GLU A 181 6.76 -9.48 -27.75
CA GLU A 181 8.07 -10.13 -27.77
C GLU A 181 8.60 -10.35 -29.18
N ALA A 182 7.75 -10.80 -30.09
CA ALA A 182 8.11 -10.97 -31.51
C ALA A 182 8.54 -9.66 -32.17
N MET A 183 8.05 -8.51 -31.70
CA MET A 183 8.46 -7.17 -32.12
C MET A 183 9.75 -6.66 -31.41
N GLY A 184 10.39 -7.50 -30.58
CA GLY A 184 11.64 -7.18 -29.88
C GLY A 184 11.46 -6.47 -28.54
N ILE A 185 10.24 -6.40 -27.99
CA ILE A 185 9.99 -5.80 -26.66
C ILE A 185 10.40 -6.80 -25.59
N GLN A 186 11.26 -6.35 -24.64
CA GLN A 186 11.66 -7.13 -23.46
C GLN A 186 10.52 -7.12 -22.42
N THR A 187 9.45 -7.89 -22.64
CA THR A 187 8.19 -7.84 -21.87
C THR A 187 8.43 -8.00 -20.39
N MET A 188 9.25 -8.98 -19.97
CA MET A 188 9.55 -9.23 -18.55
C MET A 188 10.12 -7.98 -17.85
N LYS A 189 11.06 -7.28 -18.49
CA LYS A 189 11.67 -6.07 -17.91
C LYS A 189 10.63 -4.98 -17.66
N TYR A 190 9.76 -4.72 -18.63
CA TYR A 190 8.73 -3.68 -18.50
C TYR A 190 7.65 -4.06 -17.47
N LYS A 191 7.30 -5.33 -17.38
CA LYS A 191 6.40 -5.84 -16.34
C LYS A 191 6.97 -5.63 -14.93
N ILE A 192 8.24 -6.00 -14.72
CA ILE A 192 8.93 -5.81 -13.45
C ILE A 192 8.96 -4.34 -13.06
N VAL A 193 9.37 -3.45 -13.98
CA VAL A 193 9.42 -2.00 -13.71
C VAL A 193 8.03 -1.46 -13.36
N GLY A 194 6.98 -1.85 -14.09
CA GLY A 194 5.60 -1.46 -13.78
C GLY A 194 5.17 -1.90 -12.38
N TRP A 195 5.56 -3.12 -11.99
CA TRP A 195 5.25 -3.62 -10.65
C TRP A 195 6.04 -2.92 -9.55
N MET A 196 7.33 -2.65 -9.77
CA MET A 196 8.17 -1.85 -8.87
C MET A 196 7.61 -0.44 -8.64
N CYS A 197 7.11 0.22 -9.70
CA CYS A 197 6.45 1.52 -9.56
C CYS A 197 5.21 1.45 -8.66
N SER A 198 4.40 0.41 -8.80
CA SER A 198 3.23 0.20 -7.94
C SER A 198 3.63 -0.08 -6.49
N ALA A 199 4.64 -0.92 -6.28
CA ALA A 199 5.14 -1.25 -4.95
C ALA A 199 5.68 -0.03 -4.21
N PHE A 200 6.35 0.89 -4.91
CA PHE A 200 6.85 2.14 -4.36
C PHE A 200 5.74 2.98 -3.70
N PHE A 201 4.66 3.23 -4.44
CA PHE A 201 3.54 4.03 -3.92
C PHE A 201 2.69 3.26 -2.92
N CYS A 202 2.55 1.94 -3.07
CA CYS A 202 1.86 1.10 -2.08
C CYS A 202 2.60 1.09 -0.75
N GLY A 203 3.94 0.98 -0.76
CA GLY A 203 4.77 1.03 0.44
C GLY A 203 4.62 2.36 1.18
N LEU A 204 4.69 3.48 0.46
CA LEU A 204 4.45 4.81 1.04
C LEU A 204 3.04 4.94 1.64
N ALA A 205 2.03 4.48 0.91
CA ALA A 205 0.64 4.53 1.38
C ALA A 205 0.44 3.69 2.65
N GLY A 206 1.07 2.51 2.71
CA GLY A 206 1.08 1.66 3.89
C GLY A 206 1.77 2.33 5.08
N GLY A 207 2.95 2.90 4.88
CA GLY A 207 3.69 3.60 5.94
C GLY A 207 2.91 4.77 6.55
N ILE A 208 2.24 5.57 5.72
CA ILE A 208 1.38 6.68 6.18
C ILE A 208 0.18 6.14 6.95
N MET A 209 -0.45 5.08 6.46
CA MET A 209 -1.64 4.52 7.09
C MET A 209 -1.32 3.85 8.43
N GLY A 210 -0.19 3.14 8.54
CA GLY A 210 0.29 2.56 9.80
C GLY A 210 0.48 3.62 10.88
N GLY A 211 1.12 4.76 10.54
CA GLY A 211 1.25 5.90 11.44
C GLY A 211 -0.10 6.54 11.83
N LEU A 212 -1.07 6.57 10.91
CA LEU A 212 -2.41 7.12 11.18
C LEU A 212 -3.23 6.21 12.10
N ILE A 213 -3.22 4.89 11.90
CA ILE A 213 -4.00 3.95 12.71
C ILE A 213 -3.43 3.85 14.13
N GLY A 214 -2.10 3.79 14.26
CA GLY A 214 -1.43 3.72 15.55
C GLY A 214 -1.21 2.29 16.07
N TYR A 215 -1.83 1.29 15.44
CA TYR A 215 -1.71 -0.12 15.76
C TYR A 215 -1.74 -0.95 14.48
N ILE A 216 -0.83 -1.89 14.34
CA ILE A 216 -0.65 -2.71 13.15
C ILE A 216 -0.83 -4.16 13.51
N ASP A 217 -1.95 -4.74 13.11
CA ASP A 217 -2.16 -6.18 13.10
C ASP A 217 -1.72 -6.75 11.76
N SER A 218 -1.14 -7.95 11.78
CA SER A 218 -0.59 -8.55 10.56
C SER A 218 -1.67 -8.97 9.57
N THR A 219 -2.74 -9.59 10.04
CA THR A 219 -3.78 -10.20 9.20
C THR A 219 -4.93 -9.25 8.89
N ASP A 220 -5.37 -8.49 9.90
CA ASP A 220 -6.59 -7.69 9.81
C ASP A 220 -6.34 -6.23 9.41
N VAL A 221 -5.08 -5.74 9.48
CA VAL A 221 -4.73 -4.36 9.15
C VAL A 221 -3.70 -4.25 8.04
N ALA A 222 -2.53 -4.89 8.22
CA ALA A 222 -1.41 -4.68 7.30
C ALA A 222 -1.57 -5.46 6.00
N PHE A 223 -1.91 -6.75 6.10
CA PHE A 223 -2.03 -7.64 4.94
C PHE A 223 -3.49 -8.08 4.71
N ASP A 224 -4.45 -7.22 5.02
CA ASP A 224 -5.86 -7.50 4.81
C ASP A 224 -6.20 -7.60 3.33
N GLY A 225 -6.05 -8.82 2.82
CA GLY A 225 -6.37 -9.15 1.43
C GLY A 225 -7.87 -9.13 1.13
N ARG A 226 -8.73 -9.31 2.15
CA ARG A 226 -10.18 -9.40 1.99
C ARG A 226 -10.78 -8.02 1.72
N GLU A 227 -10.45 -7.04 2.56
CA GLU A 227 -10.95 -5.69 2.37
C GLU A 227 -10.04 -4.88 1.44
N MET A 228 -8.85 -4.54 1.88
CA MET A 228 -7.99 -3.62 1.12
C MET A 228 -7.51 -4.20 -0.21
N GLY A 229 -7.16 -5.50 -0.26
CA GLY A 229 -6.72 -6.15 -1.49
C GLY A 229 -7.81 -6.19 -2.57
N VAL A 230 -9.05 -6.56 -2.19
CA VAL A 230 -10.19 -6.60 -3.11
C VAL A 230 -10.69 -5.20 -3.46
N PHE A 231 -10.72 -4.28 -2.49
CA PHE A 231 -11.20 -2.91 -2.72
C PHE A 231 -10.35 -2.14 -3.72
N MET A 232 -9.02 -2.33 -3.74
CA MET A 232 -8.15 -1.72 -4.78
C MET A 232 -8.63 -2.08 -6.18
N VAL A 233 -8.95 -3.36 -6.38
CA VAL A 233 -9.43 -3.90 -7.67
C VAL A 233 -10.80 -3.33 -8.02
N LEU A 234 -11.74 -3.40 -7.08
CA LEU A 234 -13.11 -2.92 -7.28
C LEU A 234 -13.15 -1.43 -7.60
N MET A 235 -12.41 -0.60 -6.87
CA MET A 235 -12.33 0.85 -7.11
C MET A 235 -11.79 1.16 -8.51
N ALA A 236 -10.75 0.46 -8.95
CA ALA A 236 -10.19 0.70 -10.28
C ALA A 236 -11.12 0.25 -11.40
N ILE A 237 -11.83 -0.88 -11.22
CA ILE A 237 -12.79 -1.40 -12.21
C ILE A 237 -14.04 -0.53 -12.26
N LEU A 238 -14.59 -0.15 -11.10
CA LEU A 238 -15.80 0.66 -10.99
C LEU A 238 -15.65 2.02 -11.69
N GLY A 239 -14.48 2.64 -11.53
CA GLY A 239 -14.22 3.94 -12.15
C GLY A 239 -13.77 3.89 -13.61
N GLY A 240 -13.40 2.71 -14.11
CA GLY A 240 -12.91 2.52 -15.49
C GLY A 240 -11.42 2.21 -15.54
N LYS A 241 -11.14 0.91 -15.59
CA LYS A 241 -9.78 0.37 -15.68
C LYS A 241 -9.07 0.83 -16.96
N GLY A 242 -7.78 1.12 -16.89
CA GLY A 242 -6.97 1.59 -18.01
C GLY A 242 -7.13 3.07 -18.34
N THR A 243 -7.79 3.84 -17.47
CA THR A 243 -7.90 5.30 -17.61
C THR A 243 -7.22 6.03 -16.45
N LEU A 244 -6.78 7.27 -16.69
CA LEU A 244 -6.11 8.07 -15.66
C LEU A 244 -7.07 8.47 -14.52
N TRP A 245 -8.29 8.90 -14.87
CA TRP A 245 -9.29 9.38 -13.93
C TRP A 245 -10.16 8.28 -13.33
N GLY A 246 -10.20 7.11 -13.96
CA GLY A 246 -11.01 5.98 -13.51
C GLY A 246 -10.79 5.63 -12.03
N PRO A 247 -9.57 5.30 -11.62
CA PRO A 247 -9.28 4.97 -10.22
C PRO A 247 -9.65 6.07 -9.23
N VAL A 248 -9.52 7.35 -9.62
CA VAL A 248 -9.89 8.49 -8.79
C VAL A 248 -11.40 8.54 -8.57
N ILE A 249 -12.15 8.46 -9.66
CA ILE A 249 -13.63 8.46 -9.62
C ILE A 249 -14.13 7.21 -8.91
N GLY A 250 -13.59 6.05 -9.25
CA GLY A 250 -14.02 4.78 -8.67
C GLY A 250 -13.75 4.68 -7.17
N ALA A 251 -12.59 5.12 -6.71
CA ALA A 251 -12.28 5.14 -5.28
C ALA A 251 -13.17 6.14 -4.51
N THR A 252 -13.46 7.29 -5.10
CA THR A 252 -14.35 8.29 -4.51
C THR A 252 -15.77 7.76 -4.40
N LEU A 253 -16.33 7.22 -5.50
CA LEU A 253 -17.66 6.62 -5.49
C LEU A 253 -17.75 5.45 -4.52
N PHE A 254 -16.76 4.55 -4.53
CA PHE A 254 -16.72 3.40 -3.62
C PHE A 254 -16.74 3.83 -2.15
N HIS A 255 -15.95 4.85 -1.79
CA HIS A 255 -15.91 5.39 -0.44
C HIS A 255 -17.28 5.96 -0.02
N PHE A 256 -17.90 6.77 -0.88
CA PHE A 256 -19.24 7.30 -0.61
C PHE A 256 -20.30 6.19 -0.44
N PHE A 257 -20.25 5.15 -1.25
CA PHE A 257 -21.16 4.02 -1.12
C PHE A 257 -20.90 3.24 0.19
N LYS A 258 -19.65 2.95 0.51
CA LYS A 258 -19.28 2.22 1.73
C LYS A 258 -19.74 2.98 2.98
N GLU A 259 -19.37 4.26 3.10
CA GLU A 259 -19.71 5.09 4.26
C GLU A 259 -21.20 5.44 4.31
N GLY A 260 -21.81 5.76 3.17
CA GLY A 260 -23.24 6.06 3.09
C GLY A 260 -24.13 4.88 3.46
N LEU A 261 -23.82 3.67 2.94
CA LEU A 261 -24.52 2.45 3.31
C LEU A 261 -24.33 2.11 4.79
N TRP A 262 -23.11 2.25 5.30
CA TRP A 262 -22.81 2.00 6.70
C TRP A 262 -23.56 2.94 7.63
N THR A 263 -23.59 4.23 7.32
CA THR A 263 -24.33 5.25 8.06
C THR A 263 -25.85 5.02 7.99
N LEU A 264 -26.37 4.62 6.83
CA LEU A 264 -27.79 4.31 6.67
C LEU A 264 -28.20 3.04 7.45
N ILE A 265 -27.40 1.98 7.41
CA ILE A 265 -27.71 0.72 8.08
C ILE A 265 -27.57 0.84 9.60
N LEU A 266 -26.47 1.44 10.08
CA LEU A 266 -26.25 1.63 11.51
C LEU A 266 -27.08 2.78 12.09
N GLY A 267 -27.30 3.86 11.32
CA GLY A 267 -28.18 4.94 11.75
C GLY A 267 -29.61 4.47 12.04
N TRP A 268 -30.11 3.49 11.30
CA TRP A 268 -31.41 2.88 11.58
C TRP A 268 -31.44 2.06 12.87
N GLN A 269 -30.32 1.46 13.28
CA GLN A 269 -30.24 0.70 14.52
C GLN A 269 -30.20 1.59 15.79
N TYR A 270 -29.80 2.86 15.65
CA TYR A 270 -29.79 3.83 16.74
C TYR A 270 -31.05 4.70 16.82
N VAL A 271 -31.94 4.63 15.84
CA VAL A 271 -33.21 5.43 15.80
C VAL A 271 -34.43 4.54 16.07
N ALA A 272 -34.28 3.26 16.10
CA ALA A 272 -35.32 2.27 16.52
C ALA A 272 -35.05 1.75 17.91
#